data_5af2f7ff187fb483258c10ee30a272fb
#
_entry.id   5af2f7ff187fb483258c10ee30a272fb
#
_cell.length_a   1.000
_cell.length_b   1.000
_cell.length_c   1.000
_cell.angle_alpha   90.00
_cell.angle_beta   90.00
_cell.angle_gamma   90.00
#
_symmetry.space_group_name_H-M   'P 1'
#
loop_
_entity.id
_entity.type
_entity.pdbx_description
1 polymer ?
#
loop_
_entity_poly.entity_id
_entity_poly.type
_entity_poly.pdbx_seq_one_letter_code
_entity_poly.pdbx_strand_id
1 'polypeptide(L)'
;MILSHKQIEEIAAAVTKDFNEFFFGKEADEVRIARATPIDQLAKDYLGLDVSFARLSSDGSICGLTAYADTEYIVEEMGIRRSLPLKRNQVLLDENFIKPGQVRQLCGKRRFTLAHECAHQILFQMESDEVKESCEKKYAARTAYSLRDLKSREDWNEWQANVLCAAILMTQKEIDLAMLYFASGRKLINYEGRFSYKDRFSLSLLCQQLGVSKAAAVIRLRHLGYIEDRPYLEFFDPVEVWA
;
A
#
# COMPACT_ATOMS: atom_id res chain seq x y z
N MET A 1 -12.48 6.71 -14.22
CA MET A 1 -13.12 5.36 -14.15
C MET A 1 -13.38 4.99 -12.70
N ILE A 2 -14.50 4.30 -12.37
CA ILE A 2 -14.77 3.77 -11.01
C ILE A 2 -14.76 2.26 -11.11
N LEU A 3 -13.88 1.62 -10.34
CA LEU A 3 -13.66 0.19 -10.32
C LEU A 3 -14.25 -0.45 -9.06
N SER A 4 -14.81 -1.63 -9.20
CA SER A 4 -15.18 -2.46 -8.06
C SER A 4 -13.95 -3.10 -7.41
N HIS A 5 -14.07 -3.55 -6.15
CA HIS A 5 -13.01 -4.32 -5.49
C HIS A 5 -12.50 -5.49 -6.34
N LYS A 6 -13.44 -6.24 -6.97
CA LYS A 6 -13.07 -7.39 -7.81
C LYS A 6 -12.20 -6.99 -9.00
N GLN A 7 -12.55 -5.90 -9.68
CA GLN A 7 -11.75 -5.39 -10.80
C GLN A 7 -10.36 -4.92 -10.35
N ILE A 8 -10.27 -4.27 -9.17
CA ILE A 8 -8.98 -3.86 -8.61
C ILE A 8 -8.12 -5.07 -8.25
N GLU A 9 -8.71 -6.14 -7.70
CA GLU A 9 -7.98 -7.39 -7.44
C GLU A 9 -7.48 -8.06 -8.74
N GLU A 10 -8.29 -8.05 -9.79
CA GLU A 10 -7.89 -8.56 -11.13
C GLU A 10 -6.72 -7.76 -11.71
N ILE A 11 -6.76 -6.42 -11.59
CA ILE A 11 -5.65 -5.54 -12.00
C ILE A 11 -4.40 -5.83 -11.19
N ALA A 12 -4.52 -5.89 -9.86
CA ALA A 12 -3.38 -6.20 -8.99
C ALA A 12 -2.75 -7.55 -9.32
N ALA A 13 -3.58 -8.57 -9.55
CA ALA A 13 -3.12 -9.91 -9.93
C ALA A 13 -2.39 -9.90 -11.27
N ALA A 14 -2.93 -9.20 -12.28
CA ALA A 14 -2.31 -9.08 -13.59
C ALA A 14 -0.96 -8.36 -13.52
N VAL A 15 -0.93 -7.18 -12.88
CA VAL A 15 0.30 -6.37 -12.73
C VAL A 15 1.37 -7.13 -11.95
N THR A 16 1.01 -7.76 -10.84
CA THR A 16 2.00 -8.48 -10.02
C THR A 16 2.48 -9.76 -10.67
N LYS A 17 1.64 -10.44 -11.44
CA LYS A 17 2.06 -11.61 -12.23
C LYS A 17 3.08 -11.20 -13.29
N ASP A 18 2.76 -10.21 -14.11
CA ASP A 18 3.64 -9.72 -15.17
C ASP A 18 4.97 -9.17 -14.60
N PHE A 19 4.90 -8.38 -13.52
CA PHE A 19 6.08 -7.92 -12.81
C PHE A 19 6.93 -9.06 -12.23
N ASN A 20 6.32 -10.08 -11.65
CA ASN A 20 7.04 -11.22 -11.09
C ASN A 20 7.75 -12.01 -12.19
N GLU A 21 7.12 -12.21 -13.36
CA GLU A 21 7.75 -12.84 -14.52
C GLU A 21 8.91 -11.98 -15.05
N PHE A 22 8.75 -10.65 -15.10
CA PHE A 22 9.80 -9.71 -15.48
C PHE A 22 10.99 -9.73 -14.52
N PHE A 23 10.74 -9.70 -13.20
CA PHE A 23 11.77 -9.50 -12.18
C PHE A 23 12.43 -10.82 -11.73
N PHE A 24 11.62 -11.88 -11.54
CA PHE A 24 12.10 -13.17 -11.03
C PHE A 24 12.21 -14.26 -12.10
N GLY A 25 11.73 -14.01 -13.33
CA GLY A 25 11.66 -14.99 -14.40
C GLY A 25 10.36 -15.81 -14.41
N LYS A 26 10.20 -16.63 -15.46
CA LYS A 26 8.95 -17.38 -15.72
C LYS A 26 8.54 -18.38 -14.61
N GLU A 27 9.49 -18.85 -13.81
CA GLU A 27 9.24 -19.78 -12.71
C GLU A 27 8.82 -19.07 -11.40
N ALA A 28 8.62 -17.74 -11.45
CA ALA A 28 8.25 -16.95 -10.30
C ALA A 28 6.97 -17.45 -9.59
N ASP A 29 6.05 -18.03 -10.36
CA ASP A 29 4.78 -18.55 -9.84
C ASP A 29 4.88 -19.93 -9.17
N GLU A 30 5.98 -20.65 -9.34
CA GLU A 30 6.19 -21.96 -8.71
C GLU A 30 6.66 -21.87 -7.26
N VAL A 31 7.09 -20.67 -6.84
CA VAL A 31 7.57 -20.45 -5.48
C VAL A 31 6.42 -20.56 -4.47
N ARG A 32 6.61 -21.46 -3.48
CA ARG A 32 5.62 -21.77 -2.43
C ARG A 32 5.89 -21.08 -1.10
N ILE A 33 6.67 -20.02 -1.10
CA ILE A 33 6.97 -19.21 0.09
C ILE A 33 6.49 -17.79 -0.18
N ALA A 34 5.71 -17.24 0.74
CA ALA A 34 5.24 -15.86 0.64
C ALA A 34 6.41 -14.87 0.50
N ARG A 35 6.31 -13.93 -0.42
CA ARG A 35 7.36 -12.94 -0.70
C ARG A 35 6.81 -11.53 -0.61
N ALA A 36 7.62 -10.63 -0.07
CA ALA A 36 7.34 -9.20 -0.17
C ALA A 36 7.52 -8.73 -1.61
N THR A 37 6.56 -8.01 -2.15
CA THR A 37 6.70 -7.35 -3.46
C THR A 37 7.89 -6.39 -3.44
N PRO A 38 8.87 -6.50 -4.35
CA PRO A 38 9.99 -5.55 -4.47
C PRO A 38 9.50 -4.22 -5.04
N ILE A 39 8.86 -3.41 -4.18
CA ILE A 39 8.12 -2.21 -4.63
C ILE A 39 9.00 -1.14 -5.28
N ASP A 40 10.27 -1.04 -4.86
CA ASP A 40 11.21 -0.10 -5.47
C ASP A 40 11.53 -0.49 -6.92
N GLN A 41 11.70 -1.79 -7.19
CA GLN A 41 11.91 -2.30 -8.54
C GLN A 41 10.63 -2.22 -9.38
N LEU A 42 9.48 -2.51 -8.79
CA LEU A 42 8.20 -2.31 -9.47
C LEU A 42 8.04 -0.85 -9.90
N ALA A 43 8.35 0.11 -9.05
CA ALA A 43 8.26 1.53 -9.38
C ALA A 43 9.25 1.94 -10.48
N LYS A 44 10.54 1.62 -10.29
CA LYS A 44 11.61 2.13 -11.15
C LYS A 44 11.79 1.33 -12.43
N ASP A 45 11.91 0.00 -12.29
CA ASP A 45 12.36 -0.86 -13.39
C ASP A 45 11.18 -1.33 -14.25
N TYR A 46 9.99 -1.49 -13.64
CA TYR A 46 8.81 -1.96 -14.35
C TYR A 46 7.87 -0.82 -14.78
N LEU A 47 7.54 0.11 -13.88
CA LEU A 47 6.67 1.24 -14.21
C LEU A 47 7.43 2.45 -14.79
N GLY A 48 8.76 2.47 -14.75
CA GLY A 48 9.58 3.55 -15.26
C GLY A 48 9.42 4.87 -14.50
N LEU A 49 9.14 4.80 -13.18
CA LEU A 49 8.95 5.98 -12.36
C LEU A 49 10.27 6.53 -11.82
N ASP A 50 10.43 7.85 -11.86
CA ASP A 50 11.54 8.55 -11.18
C ASP A 50 11.16 8.81 -9.72
N VAL A 51 11.74 8.02 -8.80
CA VAL A 51 11.45 8.10 -7.37
C VAL A 51 12.53 8.88 -6.65
N SER A 52 12.15 9.99 -6.03
CA SER A 52 13.04 10.86 -5.28
C SER A 52 12.41 11.28 -3.94
N PHE A 53 13.16 12.02 -3.12
CA PHE A 53 12.74 12.42 -1.77
C PHE A 53 12.81 13.92 -1.64
N ALA A 54 11.79 14.50 -1.01
CA ALA A 54 11.72 15.91 -0.70
C ALA A 54 10.89 16.13 0.57
N ARG A 55 11.00 17.31 1.17
CA ARG A 55 10.06 17.73 2.21
C ARG A 55 8.76 18.15 1.53
N LEU A 56 7.67 17.44 1.82
CA LEU A 56 6.38 17.62 1.16
C LEU A 56 5.40 18.47 1.96
N SER A 57 5.50 18.48 3.29
CA SER A 57 4.67 19.30 4.17
C SER A 57 5.44 19.69 5.43
N SER A 58 5.02 20.78 6.09
CA SER A 58 5.64 21.24 7.34
C SER A 58 5.40 20.30 8.50
N ASP A 59 4.26 19.63 8.53
CA ASP A 59 3.80 18.74 9.61
C ASP A 59 4.01 17.24 9.30
N GLY A 60 4.52 16.87 8.11
CA GLY A 60 4.70 15.49 7.69
C GLY A 60 3.38 14.75 7.37
N SER A 61 2.28 15.49 7.17
CA SER A 61 0.97 14.90 6.82
C SER A 61 0.98 14.32 5.41
N ILE A 62 1.70 14.94 4.47
CA ILE A 62 1.85 14.45 3.10
C ILE A 62 3.08 13.57 3.02
N CYS A 63 2.87 12.30 2.71
CA CYS A 63 3.91 11.28 2.72
C CYS A 63 4.45 10.95 1.33
N GLY A 64 3.65 11.19 0.28
CA GLY A 64 4.03 10.96 -1.11
C GLY A 64 3.13 11.75 -2.03
N LEU A 65 3.57 11.91 -3.25
CA LEU A 65 2.80 12.43 -4.37
C LEU A 65 3.38 11.94 -5.70
N THR A 66 2.54 11.85 -6.71
CA THR A 66 2.93 11.49 -8.07
C THR A 66 2.48 12.52 -9.08
N ALA A 67 3.30 12.76 -10.10
CA ALA A 67 3.01 13.70 -11.17
C ALA A 67 2.65 12.96 -12.47
N TYR A 68 1.52 13.33 -13.06
CA TYR A 68 1.06 12.78 -14.35
C TYR A 68 1.62 13.56 -15.55
N ALA A 69 2.07 14.79 -15.32
CA ALA A 69 2.71 15.66 -16.29
C ALA A 69 3.70 16.60 -15.60
N ASP A 70 4.43 17.38 -16.38
CA ASP A 70 5.29 18.44 -15.87
C ASP A 70 4.44 19.48 -15.15
N THR A 71 4.71 19.73 -13.88
CA THR A 71 3.93 20.62 -13.01
C THR A 71 4.80 21.15 -11.86
N GLU A 72 4.20 21.90 -10.96
CA GLU A 72 4.85 22.39 -9.74
C GLU A 72 4.00 22.03 -8.51
N TYR A 73 4.67 21.60 -7.46
CA TYR A 73 4.08 21.40 -6.15
C TYR A 73 4.56 22.50 -5.19
N ILE A 74 3.64 23.16 -4.52
CA ILE A 74 3.95 24.25 -3.59
C ILE A 74 3.94 23.73 -2.16
N VAL A 75 5.10 23.78 -1.51
CA VAL A 75 5.23 23.52 -0.06
C VAL A 75 5.18 24.87 0.65
N GLU A 76 4.31 24.99 1.66
CA GLU A 76 4.27 26.14 2.54
C GLU A 76 4.90 25.80 3.89
N GLU A 77 5.93 26.54 4.28
CA GLU A 77 6.65 26.36 5.53
C GLU A 77 6.91 27.70 6.19
N MET A 78 6.39 27.90 7.41
CA MET A 78 6.55 29.16 8.17
C MET A 78 6.21 30.42 7.38
N GLY A 79 5.18 30.36 6.53
CA GLY A 79 4.77 31.47 5.65
C GLY A 79 5.63 31.66 4.40
N ILE A 80 6.64 30.82 4.18
CA ILE A 80 7.47 30.81 2.97
C ILE A 80 6.93 29.75 2.01
N ARG A 81 6.65 30.15 0.78
CA ARG A 81 6.25 29.22 -0.29
C ARG A 81 7.48 28.79 -1.08
N ARG A 82 7.68 27.48 -1.15
CA ARG A 82 8.72 26.87 -1.96
C ARG A 82 8.07 26.05 -3.07
N SER A 83 8.41 26.34 -4.32
CA SER A 83 8.01 25.53 -5.46
C SER A 83 8.97 24.36 -5.66
N LEU A 84 8.43 23.16 -5.83
CA LEU A 84 9.13 21.95 -6.22
C LEU A 84 8.70 21.61 -7.65
N PRO A 85 9.58 21.76 -8.66
CA PRO A 85 9.27 21.34 -10.01
C PRO A 85 9.15 19.82 -10.08
N LEU A 86 8.12 19.34 -10.74
CA LEU A 86 7.82 17.92 -10.94
C LEU A 86 7.80 17.62 -12.43
N LYS A 87 8.35 16.49 -12.80
CA LYS A 87 8.28 15.97 -14.16
C LYS A 87 7.25 14.84 -14.25
N ARG A 88 6.77 14.59 -15.46
CA ARG A 88 5.93 13.43 -15.74
C ARG A 88 6.58 12.14 -15.22
N ASN A 89 5.79 11.25 -14.63
CA ASN A 89 6.22 9.99 -14.03
C ASN A 89 7.17 10.14 -12.84
N GLN A 90 7.27 11.32 -12.26
CA GLN A 90 8.01 11.52 -11.04
C GLN A 90 7.15 11.22 -9.82
N VAL A 91 7.73 10.50 -8.86
CA VAL A 91 7.17 10.24 -7.53
C VAL A 91 8.06 10.89 -6.50
N LEU A 92 7.51 11.76 -5.68
CA LEU A 92 8.18 12.29 -4.50
C LEU A 92 7.68 11.58 -3.26
N LEU A 93 8.61 11.12 -2.44
CA LEU A 93 8.36 10.59 -1.10
C LEU A 93 8.89 11.59 -0.06
N ASP A 94 8.24 11.64 1.10
CA ASP A 94 8.69 12.53 2.17
C ASP A 94 10.10 12.16 2.66
N GLU A 95 10.94 13.18 2.86
CA GLU A 95 12.35 13.01 3.26
C GLU A 95 12.52 12.31 4.62
N ASN A 96 11.49 12.28 5.48
CA ASN A 96 11.53 11.58 6.76
C ASN A 96 11.76 10.08 6.58
N PHE A 97 11.40 9.52 5.42
CA PHE A 97 11.63 8.09 5.13
C PHE A 97 13.10 7.70 5.00
N ILE A 98 13.99 8.66 4.74
CA ILE A 98 15.43 8.42 4.59
C ILE A 98 16.27 9.05 5.71
N LYS A 99 15.64 9.71 6.70
CA LYS A 99 16.38 10.29 7.84
C LYS A 99 17.03 9.20 8.69
N PRO A 100 18.31 9.37 9.07
CA PRO A 100 19.00 8.45 9.96
C PRO A 100 18.16 8.17 11.23
N GLY A 101 18.10 6.90 11.63
CA GLY A 101 17.32 6.45 12.79
C GLY A 101 15.84 6.22 12.54
N GLN A 102 15.25 6.74 11.45
CA GLN A 102 13.83 6.55 11.13
C GLN A 102 13.58 5.48 10.06
N VAL A 103 14.56 5.18 9.22
CA VAL A 103 14.44 4.25 8.07
C VAL A 103 13.80 2.93 8.46
N ARG A 104 14.26 2.30 9.55
CA ARG A 104 13.74 1.00 10.00
C ARG A 104 12.30 1.10 10.50
N GLN A 105 11.99 2.15 11.26
CA GLN A 105 10.66 2.34 11.84
C GLN A 105 9.61 2.68 10.78
N LEU A 106 10.01 3.46 9.76
CA LEU A 106 9.13 3.95 8.71
C LEU A 106 9.13 3.05 7.45
N CYS A 107 9.90 1.95 7.44
CA CYS A 107 10.04 1.09 6.27
C CYS A 107 8.69 0.62 5.71
N GLY A 108 7.80 0.08 6.54
CA GLY A 108 6.47 -0.36 6.12
C GLY A 108 5.60 0.78 5.61
N LYS A 109 5.67 1.97 6.26
CA LYS A 109 4.96 3.17 5.82
C LYS A 109 5.48 3.66 4.47
N ARG A 110 6.81 3.72 4.29
CA ARG A 110 7.45 4.09 3.02
C ARG A 110 7.04 3.16 1.89
N ARG A 111 7.10 1.85 2.12
CA ARG A 111 6.70 0.84 1.13
C ARG A 111 5.23 1.02 0.72
N PHE A 112 4.35 1.24 1.71
CA PHE A 112 2.93 1.47 1.44
C PHE A 112 2.72 2.77 0.67
N THR A 113 3.42 3.85 1.02
CA THR A 113 3.34 5.13 0.30
C THR A 113 3.80 4.96 -1.14
N LEU A 114 4.97 4.34 -1.39
CA LEU A 114 5.44 4.13 -2.76
C LEU A 114 4.46 3.26 -3.57
N ALA A 115 3.92 2.19 -2.99
CA ALA A 115 2.92 1.37 -3.66
C ALA A 115 1.63 2.13 -3.98
N HIS A 116 1.24 3.07 -3.12
CA HIS A 116 0.09 3.94 -3.35
C HIS A 116 0.33 4.88 -4.54
N GLU A 117 1.51 5.49 -4.64
CA GLU A 117 1.87 6.33 -5.79
C GLU A 117 1.97 5.49 -7.09
N CYS A 118 2.49 4.25 -7.01
CA CYS A 118 2.45 3.31 -8.13
C CYS A 118 1.01 2.99 -8.55
N ALA A 119 0.11 2.78 -7.59
CA ALA A 119 -1.29 2.50 -7.87
C ALA A 119 -1.97 3.68 -8.59
N HIS A 120 -1.69 4.91 -8.20
CA HIS A 120 -2.14 6.10 -8.92
C HIS A 120 -1.67 6.11 -10.37
N GLN A 121 -0.40 5.80 -10.62
CA GLN A 121 0.15 5.75 -11.98
C GLN A 121 -0.49 4.62 -12.81
N ILE A 122 -0.69 3.43 -12.23
CA ILE A 122 -1.35 2.31 -12.91
C ILE A 122 -2.78 2.70 -13.29
N LEU A 123 -3.56 3.24 -12.35
CA LEU A 123 -4.94 3.65 -12.59
C LEU A 123 -5.02 4.78 -13.63
N PHE A 124 -4.09 5.73 -13.59
CA PHE A 124 -4.01 6.80 -14.58
C PHE A 124 -3.76 6.27 -16.00
N GLN A 125 -2.90 5.27 -16.17
CA GLN A 125 -2.65 4.66 -17.48
C GLN A 125 -3.89 3.96 -18.06
N MET A 126 -4.83 3.54 -17.22
CA MET A 126 -6.08 2.89 -17.62
C MET A 126 -7.21 3.87 -17.94
N GLU A 127 -7.05 5.16 -17.69
CA GLU A 127 -8.05 6.18 -17.99
C GLU A 127 -8.11 6.47 -19.50
N SER A 128 -9.25 7.00 -19.96
CA SER A 128 -9.39 7.46 -21.34
C SER A 128 -8.48 8.65 -21.65
N ASP A 129 -8.14 8.85 -22.92
CA ASP A 129 -7.25 9.93 -23.34
C ASP A 129 -7.81 11.30 -22.96
N GLU A 130 -9.13 11.52 -23.04
CA GLU A 130 -9.80 12.75 -22.61
C GLU A 130 -9.57 13.04 -21.12
N VAL A 131 -9.60 12.00 -20.28
CA VAL A 131 -9.35 12.12 -18.84
C VAL A 131 -7.86 12.36 -18.59
N LYS A 132 -6.97 11.68 -19.31
CA LYS A 132 -5.52 11.90 -19.22
C LYS A 132 -5.16 13.34 -19.55
N GLU A 133 -5.65 13.89 -20.65
CA GLU A 133 -5.45 15.28 -21.03
C GLU A 133 -5.96 16.25 -19.96
N SER A 134 -7.13 16.00 -19.39
CA SER A 134 -7.69 16.84 -18.32
C SER A 134 -6.90 16.79 -17.01
N CYS A 135 -6.19 15.67 -16.75
CA CYS A 135 -5.41 15.44 -15.54
C CYS A 135 -3.92 15.76 -15.70
N GLU A 136 -3.45 16.09 -16.90
CA GLU A 136 -2.02 16.28 -17.19
C GLU A 136 -1.29 17.27 -16.27
N LYS A 137 -1.99 18.25 -15.71
CA LYS A 137 -1.41 19.24 -14.79
C LYS A 137 -1.71 18.98 -13.31
N LYS A 138 -2.26 17.80 -12.98
CA LYS A 138 -2.61 17.44 -11.61
C LYS A 138 -1.60 16.44 -11.05
N TYR A 139 -1.44 16.48 -9.76
CA TYR A 139 -0.76 15.46 -8.95
C TYR A 139 -1.76 14.94 -7.93
N ALA A 140 -1.57 13.69 -7.50
CA ALA A 140 -2.35 13.11 -6.42
C ALA A 140 -1.52 13.15 -5.13
N ALA A 141 -2.05 13.78 -4.11
CA ALA A 141 -1.46 13.78 -2.78
C ALA A 141 -2.18 12.75 -1.89
N ARG A 142 -1.42 11.97 -1.14
CA ARG A 142 -1.99 10.95 -0.27
C ARG A 142 -2.76 11.57 0.89
N THR A 143 -4.05 11.32 0.92
CA THR A 143 -4.96 11.60 2.03
C THR A 143 -5.67 10.32 2.47
N ALA A 144 -6.04 10.21 3.75
CA ALA A 144 -6.77 9.05 4.26
C ALA A 144 -8.27 9.30 4.19
N TYR A 145 -8.99 8.48 3.42
CA TYR A 145 -10.44 8.55 3.30
C TYR A 145 -11.14 7.28 3.80
N SER A 146 -12.34 7.44 4.35
CA SER A 146 -13.26 6.33 4.56
C SER A 146 -14.27 6.25 3.42
N LEU A 147 -14.79 5.04 3.11
CA LEU A 147 -15.81 4.84 2.07
C LEU A 147 -17.08 5.68 2.26
N ARG A 148 -17.40 6.08 3.50
CA ARG A 148 -18.57 6.88 3.81
C ARG A 148 -18.42 8.35 3.45
N ASP A 149 -17.19 8.80 3.26
CA ASP A 149 -16.85 10.20 3.01
C ASP A 149 -16.59 10.50 1.53
N LEU A 150 -16.68 9.47 0.66
CA LEU A 150 -16.42 9.62 -0.77
C LEU A 150 -17.54 10.40 -1.46
N LYS A 151 -17.27 11.65 -1.79
CA LYS A 151 -18.22 12.56 -2.43
C LYS A 151 -17.75 13.07 -3.77
N SER A 152 -16.47 13.01 -4.07
CA SER A 152 -15.86 13.48 -5.30
C SER A 152 -15.18 12.36 -6.09
N ARG A 153 -14.85 12.63 -7.35
CA ARG A 153 -14.05 11.70 -8.18
C ARG A 153 -12.65 11.51 -7.61
N GLU A 154 -12.10 12.54 -7.01
CA GLU A 154 -10.77 12.49 -6.37
C GLU A 154 -10.77 11.55 -5.17
N ASP A 155 -11.82 11.58 -4.34
CA ASP A 155 -11.97 10.63 -3.23
C ASP A 155 -12.04 9.18 -3.72
N TRP A 156 -12.75 8.92 -4.82
CA TRP A 156 -12.79 7.58 -5.44
C TRP A 156 -11.43 7.15 -5.97
N ASN A 157 -10.67 8.05 -6.57
CA ASN A 157 -9.32 7.75 -7.03
C ASN A 157 -8.39 7.39 -5.87
N GLU A 158 -8.46 8.13 -4.76
CA GLU A 158 -7.71 7.83 -3.55
C GLU A 158 -8.09 6.47 -2.95
N TRP A 159 -9.38 6.19 -2.87
CA TRP A 159 -9.85 4.89 -2.39
C TRP A 159 -9.35 3.74 -3.28
N GLN A 160 -9.49 3.87 -4.60
CA GLN A 160 -9.02 2.87 -5.56
C GLN A 160 -7.50 2.66 -5.44
N ALA A 161 -6.73 3.73 -5.32
CA ALA A 161 -5.29 3.65 -5.13
C ALA A 161 -4.93 2.95 -3.80
N ASN A 162 -5.65 3.22 -2.70
CA ASN A 162 -5.46 2.55 -1.43
C ASN A 162 -5.75 1.05 -1.51
N VAL A 163 -6.82 0.65 -2.21
CA VAL A 163 -7.16 -0.77 -2.40
C VAL A 163 -6.15 -1.46 -3.30
N LEU A 164 -5.77 -0.83 -4.42
CA LEU A 164 -4.82 -1.40 -5.37
C LEU A 164 -3.42 -1.56 -4.76
N CYS A 165 -2.93 -0.56 -4.04
CA CYS A 165 -1.62 -0.65 -3.39
C CYS A 165 -1.59 -1.78 -2.35
N ALA A 166 -2.66 -1.95 -1.57
CA ALA A 166 -2.76 -3.04 -0.61
C ALA A 166 -2.79 -4.41 -1.32
N ALA A 167 -3.47 -4.51 -2.46
CA ALA A 167 -3.53 -5.73 -3.27
C ALA A 167 -2.19 -6.04 -3.95
N ILE A 168 -1.41 -5.04 -4.38
CA ILE A 168 -0.07 -5.22 -4.94
C ILE A 168 0.94 -5.68 -3.87
N LEU A 169 0.92 -5.07 -2.69
CA LEU A 169 1.83 -5.43 -1.60
C LEU A 169 1.49 -6.77 -0.94
N MET A 170 0.23 -7.16 -0.97
CA MET A 170 -0.34 -8.32 -0.30
C MET A 170 -1.32 -9.02 -1.24
N THR A 171 -0.80 -9.62 -2.32
CA THR A 171 -1.66 -10.35 -3.27
C THR A 171 -2.36 -11.49 -2.58
N GLN A 172 -3.49 -11.96 -3.12
CA GLN A 172 -4.21 -13.11 -2.58
C GLN A 172 -3.26 -14.31 -2.42
N LYS A 173 -2.47 -14.62 -3.46
CA LYS A 173 -1.50 -15.72 -3.44
C LYS A 173 -0.50 -15.62 -2.28
N GLU A 174 0.12 -14.46 -2.10
CA GLU A 174 1.11 -14.26 -1.04
C GLU A 174 0.48 -14.32 0.36
N ILE A 175 -0.75 -13.83 0.51
CA ILE A 175 -1.51 -13.97 1.76
C ILE A 175 -1.88 -15.43 2.03
N ASP A 176 -2.35 -16.17 1.02
CA ASP A 176 -2.70 -17.60 1.18
C ASP A 176 -1.49 -18.40 1.64
N LEU A 177 -0.32 -18.19 1.03
CA LEU A 177 0.94 -18.82 1.42
C LEU A 177 1.36 -18.41 2.85
N ALA A 178 1.29 -17.13 3.18
CA ALA A 178 1.65 -16.64 4.51
C ALA A 178 0.70 -17.19 5.60
N MET A 179 -0.60 -17.21 5.33
CA MET A 179 -1.59 -17.77 6.26
C MET A 179 -1.42 -19.27 6.43
N LEU A 180 -1.13 -20.00 5.35
CA LEU A 180 -0.83 -21.43 5.45
C LEU A 180 0.39 -21.67 6.34
N TYR A 181 1.46 -20.91 6.15
CA TYR A 181 2.73 -21.11 6.83
C TYR A 181 2.71 -20.63 8.28
N PHE A 182 2.21 -19.42 8.54
CA PHE A 182 2.28 -18.79 9.87
C PHE A 182 1.04 -19.04 10.74
N ALA A 183 -0.12 -19.33 10.14
CA ALA A 183 -1.37 -19.56 10.83
C ALA A 183 -1.95 -20.96 10.60
N SER A 184 -1.22 -21.87 9.92
CA SER A 184 -1.70 -23.21 9.55
C SER A 184 -3.04 -23.17 8.79
N GLY A 185 -3.24 -22.16 7.96
CA GLY A 185 -4.44 -21.94 7.15
C GLY A 185 -5.70 -21.52 7.93
N ARG A 186 -5.64 -21.37 9.26
CA ARG A 186 -6.78 -20.95 10.07
C ARG A 186 -6.97 -19.43 10.04
N LYS A 187 -8.20 -18.99 10.28
CA LYS A 187 -8.49 -17.56 10.49
C LYS A 187 -7.86 -17.06 11.81
N LEU A 188 -7.46 -15.80 11.82
CA LEU A 188 -7.08 -15.08 13.04
C LEU A 188 -8.35 -14.51 13.69
N ILE A 189 -8.44 -14.61 15.03
CA ILE A 189 -9.61 -14.11 15.75
C ILE A 189 -9.32 -12.74 16.35
N ASN A 190 -10.13 -11.77 15.96
CA ASN A 190 -10.07 -10.40 16.47
C ASN A 190 -11.18 -10.17 17.49
N TYR A 191 -10.80 -10.01 18.74
CA TYR A 191 -11.72 -9.69 19.83
C TYR A 191 -11.74 -8.17 20.05
N GLU A 192 -12.55 -7.44 19.27
CA GLU A 192 -12.71 -5.99 19.35
C GLU A 192 -11.36 -5.21 19.34
N GLY A 193 -10.45 -5.59 18.46
CA GLY A 193 -9.12 -4.97 18.33
C GLY A 193 -8.00 -5.74 19.03
N ARG A 194 -8.32 -6.75 19.85
CA ARG A 194 -7.36 -7.60 20.55
C ARG A 194 -7.25 -8.96 19.89
N PHE A 195 -6.04 -9.46 19.77
CA PHE A 195 -5.71 -10.80 19.29
C PHE A 195 -5.07 -11.59 20.41
N SER A 196 -5.28 -12.91 20.45
CA SER A 196 -4.53 -13.82 21.33
C SER A 196 -3.03 -13.74 21.05
N TYR A 197 -2.18 -14.18 21.98
CA TYR A 197 -0.73 -14.23 21.78
C TYR A 197 -0.36 -14.97 20.49
N LYS A 198 -0.96 -16.14 20.26
CA LYS A 198 -0.74 -16.94 19.05
C LYS A 198 -1.07 -16.19 17.79
N ASP A 199 -2.20 -15.47 17.74
CA ASP A 199 -2.62 -14.71 16.57
C ASP A 199 -1.78 -13.46 16.37
N ARG A 200 -1.39 -12.76 17.45
CA ARG A 200 -0.45 -11.65 17.41
C ARG A 200 0.89 -12.07 16.83
N PHE A 201 1.39 -13.25 17.24
CA PHE A 201 2.66 -13.78 16.77
C PHE A 201 2.58 -14.14 15.27
N SER A 202 1.55 -14.90 14.85
CA SER A 202 1.30 -15.21 13.44
C SER A 202 1.20 -13.95 12.56
N LEU A 203 0.45 -12.95 13.03
CA LEU A 203 0.30 -11.66 12.34
C LEU A 203 1.63 -10.90 12.26
N SER A 204 2.44 -10.95 13.33
CA SER A 204 3.76 -10.30 13.32
C SER A 204 4.71 -10.92 12.31
N LEU A 205 4.75 -12.26 12.22
CA LEU A 205 5.57 -12.97 11.24
C LEU A 205 5.12 -12.68 9.81
N LEU A 206 3.81 -12.68 9.55
CA LEU A 206 3.24 -12.31 8.26
C LEU A 206 3.63 -10.87 7.87
N CYS A 207 3.48 -9.92 8.78
CA CYS A 207 3.87 -8.52 8.53
C CYS A 207 5.37 -8.38 8.23
N GLN A 208 6.21 -9.11 8.95
CA GLN A 208 7.65 -9.13 8.71
C GLN A 208 8.00 -9.71 7.35
N GLN A 209 7.38 -10.85 7.00
CA GLN A 209 7.61 -11.54 5.73
C GLN A 209 7.21 -10.70 4.52
N LEU A 210 6.06 -10.02 4.60
CA LEU A 210 5.55 -9.20 3.50
C LEU A 210 6.03 -7.75 3.53
N GLY A 211 6.73 -7.33 4.59
CA GLY A 211 7.24 -5.98 4.75
C GLY A 211 6.14 -4.91 4.85
N VAL A 212 5.04 -5.23 5.56
CA VAL A 212 3.87 -4.35 5.72
C VAL A 212 3.59 -4.03 7.18
N SER A 213 2.84 -2.95 7.42
CA SER A 213 2.42 -2.62 8.79
C SER A 213 1.30 -3.55 9.28
N LYS A 214 1.21 -3.75 10.59
CA LYS A 214 0.13 -4.53 11.21
C LYS A 214 -1.25 -3.99 10.83
N ALA A 215 -1.43 -2.67 10.82
CA ALA A 215 -2.71 -2.05 10.47
C ALA A 215 -3.11 -2.39 9.02
N ALA A 216 -2.20 -2.25 8.05
CA ALA A 216 -2.45 -2.60 6.66
C ALA A 216 -2.77 -4.10 6.50
N ALA A 217 -2.01 -4.98 7.18
CA ALA A 217 -2.24 -6.42 7.14
C ALA A 217 -3.62 -6.80 7.70
N VAL A 218 -4.03 -6.23 8.85
CA VAL A 218 -5.35 -6.50 9.46
C VAL A 218 -6.49 -6.10 8.53
N ILE A 219 -6.41 -4.92 7.90
CA ILE A 219 -7.43 -4.47 6.94
C ILE A 219 -7.49 -5.44 5.76
N ARG A 220 -6.34 -5.81 5.20
CA ARG A 220 -6.25 -6.71 4.05
C ARG A 220 -6.74 -8.11 4.36
N LEU A 221 -6.31 -8.69 5.47
CA LEU A 221 -6.75 -10.02 5.93
C LEU A 221 -8.25 -10.07 6.22
N ARG A 222 -8.83 -8.99 6.76
CA ARG A 222 -10.27 -8.89 6.96
C ARG A 222 -11.01 -8.86 5.62
N HIS A 223 -10.54 -8.07 4.66
CA HIS A 223 -11.09 -8.03 3.31
C HIS A 223 -11.08 -9.41 2.62
N LEU A 224 -10.00 -10.15 2.78
CA LEU A 224 -9.82 -11.50 2.22
C LEU A 224 -10.48 -12.62 3.06
N GLY A 225 -11.17 -12.28 4.15
CA GLY A 225 -11.91 -13.24 4.97
C GLY A 225 -11.03 -14.09 5.90
N TYR A 226 -9.78 -13.69 6.17
CA TYR A 226 -8.87 -14.35 7.09
C TYR A 226 -8.96 -13.85 8.53
N ILE A 227 -9.81 -12.86 8.82
CA ILE A 227 -10.10 -12.42 10.19
C ILE A 227 -11.55 -12.75 10.52
N GLU A 228 -11.75 -13.32 11.70
CA GLU A 228 -13.05 -13.54 12.32
C GLU A 228 -13.17 -12.56 13.50
N ASP A 229 -14.18 -11.69 13.48
CA ASP A 229 -14.44 -10.77 14.57
C ASP A 229 -15.36 -11.45 15.61
N ARG A 230 -14.97 -11.40 16.89
CA ARG A 230 -15.72 -11.93 18.05
C ARG A 230 -15.85 -10.89 19.14
N PRO A 231 -16.90 -10.98 20.01
CA PRO A 231 -17.01 -10.15 21.20
C PRO A 231 -15.84 -10.35 22.14
N TYR A 232 -15.42 -9.28 22.82
CA TYR A 232 -14.32 -9.35 23.79
C TYR A 232 -14.63 -10.30 24.97
N LEU A 233 -15.89 -10.51 25.31
CA LEU A 233 -16.28 -11.48 26.34
C LEU A 233 -15.88 -12.94 26.05
N GLU A 234 -15.63 -13.27 24.77
CA GLU A 234 -15.14 -14.57 24.35
C GLU A 234 -13.60 -14.65 24.37
N PHE A 235 -12.91 -13.56 24.73
CA PHE A 235 -11.46 -13.54 24.72
C PHE A 235 -10.90 -14.52 25.74
N PHE A 236 -10.10 -15.44 25.25
CA PHE A 236 -9.30 -16.37 26.06
C PHE A 236 -7.89 -16.46 25.49
N ASP A 237 -6.90 -16.17 26.29
CA ASP A 237 -5.50 -16.36 25.94
C ASP A 237 -4.81 -17.18 27.04
N PRO A 238 -4.47 -18.46 26.75
CA PRO A 238 -3.81 -19.33 27.73
C PRO A 238 -2.50 -18.74 28.24
N VAL A 239 -1.78 -17.96 27.45
CA VAL A 239 -0.50 -17.35 27.85
C VAL A 239 -0.72 -16.24 28.88
N GLU A 240 -1.81 -15.48 28.76
CA GLU A 240 -2.12 -14.40 29.72
C GLU A 240 -2.71 -14.92 31.06
N VAL A 241 -3.25 -16.13 31.07
CA VAL A 241 -3.79 -16.76 32.29
C VAL A 241 -2.67 -17.30 33.19
N TRP A 242 -1.50 -17.64 32.61
CA TRP A 242 -0.38 -18.25 33.33
C TRP A 242 0.81 -17.29 33.53
N ALA A 243 0.69 -16.04 33.08
CA ALA A 243 1.70 -14.99 33.26
C ALA A 243 1.37 -14.10 34.47
#